data_3666e9588951d007c924a3183536ef07
#
_entry.id   3666e9588951d007c924a3183536ef07
#
_cell.length_a   1.000
_cell.length_b   1.000
_cell.length_c   1.000
_cell.angle_alpha   90.00
_cell.angle_beta   90.00
_cell.angle_gamma   90.00
#
_symmetry.space_group_name_H-M   'P 1'
#
loop_
_entity.id
_entity.type
_entity.pdbx_description
1 polymer ?
#
loop_
_entity_poly.entity_id
_entity_poly.type
_entity_poly.pdbx_seq_one_letter_code
_entity_poly.pdbx_strand_id
1 'polypeptide(L)'
;QGFGKTTRIKGEDEYNSIFSPIESAIKKSKTPKEEIDYVLLIGGSSKSPYIQEALHSYFEDSEILVPMDLQTHVSQGAAIHSLLFNGMNKCLIQPITSEPILIITKDDRPKIILPAGTEIPCNTIEIDDLVTSRDGQKIVELPICVGNTTKMLFNLKIESSMPNGFSINTPIQLIIEVNADKMLIIHATCMGTICHVEPLSPFANKELTTEERAALKAERQ
;
A
#
# COMPACT_ATOMS: atom_id res chain seq x y z
N GLN A 1 -30.68 6.57 -12.78
CA GLN A 1 -29.81 6.40 -13.96
C GLN A 1 -28.35 6.45 -13.48
N GLY A 2 -27.61 5.36 -13.50
CA GLY A 2 -26.16 5.41 -13.44
C GLY A 2 -25.41 4.72 -12.33
N PHE A 3 -26.05 3.93 -11.46
CA PHE A 3 -25.31 3.18 -10.44
C PHE A 3 -24.45 2.00 -10.98
N GLY A 4 -24.55 1.66 -12.26
CA GLY A 4 -23.96 0.47 -12.83
C GLY A 4 -23.02 0.65 -14.02
N LYS A 5 -22.56 1.86 -14.37
CA LYS A 5 -21.68 2.04 -15.55
C LYS A 5 -20.37 2.74 -15.17
N THR A 6 -19.26 2.06 -15.38
CA THR A 6 -17.92 2.65 -15.38
C THR A 6 -17.78 3.49 -16.66
N THR A 7 -17.44 4.77 -16.54
CA THR A 7 -17.17 5.63 -17.67
C THR A 7 -15.67 5.72 -17.90
N ARG A 8 -15.21 5.37 -19.09
CA ARG A 8 -13.82 5.60 -19.52
C ARG A 8 -13.69 6.99 -20.12
N ILE A 9 -12.85 7.83 -19.55
CA ILE A 9 -12.45 9.10 -20.12
C ILE A 9 -10.96 9.03 -20.44
N LYS A 10 -10.59 9.06 -21.73
CA LYS A 10 -9.19 9.11 -22.24
C LYS A 10 -8.25 8.04 -21.67
N GLY A 11 -8.73 6.81 -21.47
CA GLY A 11 -7.90 5.70 -21.03
C GLY A 11 -7.76 5.52 -19.52
N GLU A 12 -8.38 6.37 -18.71
CA GLU A 12 -8.51 6.21 -17.27
C GLU A 12 -9.90 5.68 -16.92
N ASP A 13 -9.97 4.68 -16.03
CA ASP A 13 -11.23 4.18 -15.50
C ASP A 13 -11.70 5.10 -14.40
N GLU A 14 -12.74 5.89 -14.63
CA GLU A 14 -13.37 6.71 -13.62
C GLU A 14 -14.41 5.88 -12.85
N TYR A 15 -14.28 5.81 -11.52
CA TYR A 15 -15.20 5.07 -10.66
C TYR A 15 -16.50 5.86 -10.46
N ASN A 16 -17.42 5.77 -11.42
CA ASN A 16 -18.75 6.42 -11.37
C ASN A 16 -19.84 5.50 -10.79
N SER A 17 -19.47 4.33 -10.26
CA SER A 17 -20.40 3.34 -9.74
C SER A 17 -19.99 2.88 -8.36
N ILE A 18 -20.97 2.70 -7.45
CA ILE A 18 -20.75 2.07 -6.14
C ILE A 18 -20.29 0.62 -6.27
N PHE A 19 -20.55 -0.03 -7.39
CA PHE A 19 -20.18 -1.43 -7.64
C PHE A 19 -18.72 -1.61 -8.04
N SER A 20 -18.10 -0.63 -8.68
CA SER A 20 -16.70 -0.75 -9.13
C SER A 20 -15.72 -1.07 -8.01
N PRO A 21 -15.72 -0.39 -6.85
CA PRO A 21 -14.88 -0.76 -5.72
C PRO A 21 -15.28 -2.10 -5.09
N ILE A 22 -16.58 -2.44 -5.09
CA ILE A 22 -17.08 -3.73 -4.60
C ILE A 22 -16.55 -4.87 -5.47
N GLU A 23 -16.70 -4.78 -6.79
CA GLU A 23 -16.18 -5.77 -7.74
C GLU A 23 -14.66 -5.92 -7.65
N SER A 24 -13.95 -4.79 -7.47
CA SER A 24 -12.51 -4.81 -7.25
C SER A 24 -12.12 -5.55 -5.96
N ALA A 25 -12.87 -5.36 -4.88
CA ALA A 25 -12.65 -6.04 -3.61
C ALA A 25 -12.92 -7.55 -3.72
N ILE A 26 -14.05 -7.94 -4.33
CA ILE A 26 -14.41 -9.34 -4.59
C ILE A 26 -13.33 -10.02 -5.45
N LYS A 27 -12.88 -9.37 -6.52
CA LYS A 27 -11.81 -9.88 -7.37
C LYS A 27 -10.49 -10.07 -6.63
N LYS A 28 -10.13 -9.12 -5.74
CA LYS A 28 -8.90 -9.20 -4.94
C LYS A 28 -8.97 -10.30 -3.88
N SER A 29 -10.12 -10.47 -3.23
CA SER A 29 -10.32 -11.52 -2.21
C SER A 29 -10.37 -12.92 -2.80
N LYS A 30 -10.65 -13.05 -4.11
CA LYS A 30 -10.93 -14.32 -4.81
C LYS A 30 -12.11 -15.08 -4.20
N THR A 31 -12.99 -14.39 -3.51
CA THR A 31 -14.21 -14.93 -2.91
C THR A 31 -15.36 -14.62 -3.84
N PRO A 32 -16.11 -15.60 -4.35
CA PRO A 32 -17.32 -15.36 -5.14
C PRO A 32 -18.34 -14.55 -4.33
N LYS A 33 -19.13 -13.70 -5.00
CA LYS A 33 -20.13 -12.88 -4.30
C LYS A 33 -21.22 -13.72 -3.61
N GLU A 34 -21.48 -14.90 -4.13
CA GLU A 34 -22.44 -15.87 -3.60
C GLU A 34 -21.99 -16.52 -2.29
N GLU A 35 -20.70 -16.44 -1.96
CA GLU A 35 -20.11 -16.90 -0.69
C GLU A 35 -20.08 -15.81 0.39
N ILE A 36 -20.63 -14.61 0.10
CA ILE A 36 -20.69 -13.51 1.04
C ILE A 36 -21.98 -13.61 1.83
N ASP A 37 -21.91 -13.98 3.10
CA ASP A 37 -23.08 -14.14 3.98
C ASP A 37 -23.68 -12.79 4.40
N TYR A 38 -22.83 -11.80 4.66
CA TYR A 38 -23.25 -10.51 5.23
C TYR A 38 -22.63 -9.32 4.50
N VAL A 39 -23.46 -8.29 4.26
CA VAL A 39 -23.03 -6.98 3.77
C VAL A 39 -23.41 -5.92 4.81
N LEU A 40 -22.41 -5.39 5.51
CA LEU A 40 -22.62 -4.36 6.52
C LEU A 40 -22.55 -2.96 5.90
N LEU A 41 -23.63 -2.20 5.98
CA LEU A 41 -23.69 -0.82 5.52
C LEU A 41 -23.30 0.14 6.64
N ILE A 42 -22.30 0.99 6.40
CA ILE A 42 -21.84 2.03 7.34
C ILE A 42 -21.66 3.37 6.62
N GLY A 43 -21.68 4.46 7.39
CA GLY A 43 -21.52 5.82 6.87
C GLY A 43 -22.84 6.46 6.41
N GLY A 44 -22.83 7.78 6.35
CA GLY A 44 -24.04 8.58 6.10
C GLY A 44 -24.69 8.32 4.75
N SER A 45 -23.93 8.06 3.69
CA SER A 45 -24.44 7.76 2.35
C SER A 45 -25.26 6.47 2.31
N SER A 46 -24.97 5.51 3.19
CA SER A 46 -25.71 4.23 3.30
C SER A 46 -27.14 4.38 3.82
N LYS A 47 -27.53 5.59 4.25
CA LYS A 47 -28.94 5.92 4.58
C LYS A 47 -29.83 6.01 3.35
N SER A 48 -29.27 6.14 2.15
CA SER A 48 -30.03 6.26 0.92
C SER A 48 -30.77 4.94 0.62
N PRO A 49 -32.10 4.96 0.52
CA PRO A 49 -32.87 3.78 0.13
C PRO A 49 -32.46 3.20 -1.21
N TYR A 50 -32.07 4.05 -2.16
CA TYR A 50 -31.60 3.63 -3.49
C TYR A 50 -30.32 2.81 -3.43
N ILE A 51 -29.39 3.17 -2.53
CA ILE A 51 -28.16 2.40 -2.33
C ILE A 51 -28.46 1.05 -1.69
N GLN A 52 -29.34 1.03 -0.69
CA GLN A 52 -29.75 -0.20 -0.03
C GLN A 52 -30.44 -1.15 -1.02
N GLU A 53 -31.40 -0.65 -1.80
CA GLU A 53 -32.10 -1.43 -2.83
C GLU A 53 -31.15 -1.97 -3.90
N ALA A 54 -30.22 -1.14 -4.36
CA ALA A 54 -29.22 -1.55 -5.35
C ALA A 54 -28.30 -2.65 -4.81
N LEU A 55 -27.91 -2.58 -3.55
CA LEU A 55 -27.07 -3.61 -2.91
C LEU A 55 -27.87 -4.90 -2.62
N HIS A 56 -29.12 -4.81 -2.20
CA HIS A 56 -29.99 -5.97 -2.08
C HIS A 56 -30.14 -6.71 -3.41
N SER A 57 -30.29 -5.96 -4.51
CA SER A 57 -30.40 -6.56 -5.85
C SER A 57 -29.09 -7.15 -6.37
N TYR A 58 -27.94 -6.66 -5.88
CA TYR A 58 -26.63 -7.14 -6.28
C TYR A 58 -26.18 -8.36 -5.48
N PHE A 59 -26.46 -8.36 -4.16
CA PHE A 59 -26.14 -9.44 -3.22
C PHE A 59 -27.41 -10.18 -2.84
N GLU A 60 -27.97 -10.96 -3.77
CA GLU A 60 -29.26 -11.64 -3.61
C GLU A 60 -29.25 -12.68 -2.48
N ASP A 61 -28.09 -13.32 -2.26
CA ASP A 61 -27.92 -14.41 -1.29
C ASP A 61 -27.35 -13.91 0.06
N SER A 62 -27.02 -12.62 0.17
CA SER A 62 -26.40 -12.06 1.38
C SER A 62 -27.42 -11.32 2.26
N GLU A 63 -27.23 -11.36 3.57
CA GLU A 63 -27.98 -10.53 4.50
C GLU A 63 -27.40 -9.11 4.55
N ILE A 64 -28.23 -8.09 4.25
CA ILE A 64 -27.80 -6.69 4.31
C ILE A 64 -28.07 -6.14 5.72
N LEU A 65 -27.01 -5.86 6.45
CA LEU A 65 -27.05 -5.33 7.80
C LEU A 65 -26.96 -3.80 7.77
N VAL A 66 -28.00 -3.14 8.31
CA VAL A 66 -28.10 -1.68 8.37
C VAL A 66 -28.20 -1.24 9.82
N PRO A 67 -27.08 -0.94 10.51
CA PRO A 67 -27.11 -0.47 11.90
C PRO A 67 -27.85 0.86 12.03
N MET A 68 -28.50 1.09 13.19
CA MET A 68 -29.19 2.35 13.47
C MET A 68 -28.23 3.54 13.54
N ASP A 69 -26.98 3.32 13.91
CA ASP A 69 -25.93 4.32 14.15
C ASP A 69 -24.91 4.45 13.00
N LEU A 70 -25.36 4.31 11.77
CA LEU A 70 -24.56 4.31 10.54
C LEU A 70 -23.43 5.36 10.48
N GLN A 71 -23.67 6.56 11.04
CA GLN A 71 -22.71 7.67 10.98
C GLN A 71 -21.62 7.58 12.05
N THR A 72 -21.94 6.99 13.20
CA THR A 72 -21.03 6.92 14.37
C THR A 72 -20.41 5.53 14.55
N HIS A 73 -20.83 4.56 13.76
CA HIS A 73 -20.43 3.16 13.91
C HIS A 73 -18.89 2.99 13.87
N VAL A 74 -18.21 3.65 12.94
CA VAL A 74 -16.74 3.59 12.82
C VAL A 74 -16.07 4.24 14.04
N SER A 75 -16.54 5.40 14.50
CA SER A 75 -15.97 6.09 15.66
C SER A 75 -16.20 5.32 16.96
N GLN A 76 -17.35 4.65 17.11
CA GLN A 76 -17.61 3.77 18.24
C GLN A 76 -16.67 2.55 18.23
N GLY A 77 -16.48 1.93 17.05
CA GLY A 77 -15.53 0.83 16.88
C GLY A 77 -14.10 1.25 17.18
N ALA A 78 -13.69 2.44 16.76
CA ALA A 78 -12.38 3.02 17.06
C ALA A 78 -12.19 3.28 18.57
N ALA A 79 -13.22 3.77 19.25
CA ALA A 79 -13.19 3.99 20.70
C ALA A 79 -13.04 2.66 21.47
N ILE A 80 -13.79 1.64 21.08
CA ILE A 80 -13.69 0.29 21.65
C ILE A 80 -12.29 -0.29 21.41
N HIS A 81 -11.79 -0.19 20.18
CA HIS A 81 -10.44 -0.66 19.84
C HIS A 81 -9.36 0.06 20.65
N SER A 82 -9.46 1.39 20.80
CA SER A 82 -8.53 2.17 21.61
C SER A 82 -8.56 1.75 23.09
N LEU A 83 -9.73 1.52 23.66
CA LEU A 83 -9.86 1.04 25.03
C LEU A 83 -9.21 -0.34 25.23
N LEU A 84 -9.45 -1.26 24.32
CA LEU A 84 -8.88 -2.61 24.40
C LEU A 84 -7.38 -2.61 24.18
N PHE A 85 -6.90 -1.85 23.20
CA PHE A 85 -5.48 -1.78 22.88
C PHE A 85 -4.68 -1.06 23.98
N ASN A 86 -5.11 0.16 24.37
CA ASN A 86 -4.36 0.98 25.32
C ASN A 86 -4.66 0.63 26.78
N GLY A 87 -5.89 0.20 27.07
CA GLY A 87 -6.32 -0.10 28.45
C GLY A 87 -6.12 -1.55 28.86
N MET A 88 -6.19 -2.50 27.93
CA MET A 88 -6.16 -3.93 28.24
C MET A 88 -5.03 -4.69 27.49
N ASN A 89 -4.24 -3.99 26.69
CA ASN A 89 -3.20 -4.55 25.81
C ASN A 89 -3.72 -5.72 24.92
N LYS A 90 -4.96 -5.58 24.45
CA LYS A 90 -5.64 -6.55 23.57
C LYS A 90 -5.83 -5.94 22.19
N CYS A 91 -5.24 -6.54 21.17
CA CYS A 91 -5.47 -6.19 19.78
C CYS A 91 -6.60 -7.06 19.21
N LEU A 92 -7.75 -6.46 18.89
CA LEU A 92 -8.86 -7.16 18.23
C LEU A 92 -8.69 -7.22 16.71
N ILE A 93 -7.99 -6.25 16.15
CA ILE A 93 -7.78 -6.12 14.71
C ILE A 93 -6.28 -6.08 14.47
N GLN A 94 -5.75 -7.15 13.89
CA GLN A 94 -4.36 -7.19 13.46
C GLN A 94 -4.24 -6.43 12.13
N PRO A 95 -3.56 -5.26 12.09
CA PRO A 95 -3.31 -4.58 10.83
C PRO A 95 -2.39 -5.41 9.93
N ILE A 96 -2.63 -5.34 8.64
CA ILE A 96 -1.77 -5.97 7.62
C ILE A 96 -1.42 -4.96 6.53
N THR A 97 -0.37 -5.24 5.77
CA THR A 97 -0.04 -4.47 4.56
C THR A 97 -1.10 -4.70 3.49
N SER A 98 -1.71 -3.65 2.97
CA SER A 98 -2.75 -3.74 1.93
C SER A 98 -2.20 -4.08 0.54
N GLU A 99 -0.97 -3.67 0.27
CA GLU A 99 -0.28 -3.87 -1.01
C GLU A 99 1.18 -4.24 -0.74
N PRO A 100 1.86 -4.96 -1.67
CA PRO A 100 3.27 -5.28 -1.50
C PRO A 100 4.12 -4.00 -1.63
N ILE A 101 5.23 -3.96 -0.91
CA ILE A 101 6.29 -2.98 -1.13
C ILE A 101 7.37 -3.65 -1.97
N LEU A 102 7.83 -2.95 -2.98
CA LEU A 102 8.82 -3.47 -3.93
C LEU A 102 9.88 -2.42 -4.24
N ILE A 103 11.06 -2.91 -4.60
CA ILE A 103 12.13 -2.11 -5.19
C ILE A 103 12.22 -2.41 -6.69
N ILE A 104 12.71 -1.43 -7.43
CA ILE A 104 13.03 -1.63 -8.84
C ILE A 104 14.54 -1.85 -8.93
N THR A 105 14.92 -3.01 -9.43
CA THR A 105 16.31 -3.38 -9.66
C THR A 105 16.71 -3.07 -11.10
N LYS A 106 17.95 -3.46 -11.48
CA LYS A 106 18.43 -3.32 -12.85
C LYS A 106 17.45 -3.93 -13.85
N ASP A 107 17.36 -3.31 -15.02
CA ASP A 107 16.46 -3.70 -16.12
C ASP A 107 14.97 -3.57 -15.78
N ASP A 108 14.63 -2.61 -14.90
CA ASP A 108 13.26 -2.31 -14.43
C ASP A 108 12.52 -3.53 -13.84
N ARG A 109 13.27 -4.48 -13.27
CA ARG A 109 12.69 -5.67 -12.64
C ARG A 109 12.23 -5.37 -11.23
N PRO A 110 10.93 -5.57 -10.92
CA PRO A 110 10.43 -5.41 -9.57
C PRO A 110 10.85 -6.59 -8.69
N LYS A 111 11.33 -6.29 -7.48
CA LYS A 111 11.56 -7.26 -6.41
C LYS A 111 10.69 -6.91 -5.22
N ILE A 112 9.84 -7.82 -4.79
CA ILE A 112 9.02 -7.63 -3.60
C ILE A 112 9.93 -7.74 -2.38
N ILE A 113 9.92 -6.69 -1.56
CA ILE A 113 10.68 -6.61 -0.31
C ILE A 113 9.79 -6.79 0.92
N LEU A 114 8.50 -6.49 0.79
CA LEU A 114 7.49 -6.75 1.81
C LEU A 114 6.19 -7.20 1.12
N PRO A 115 5.74 -8.45 1.33
CA PRO A 115 4.50 -8.95 0.71
C PRO A 115 3.25 -8.23 1.20
N ALA A 116 2.20 -8.20 0.38
CA ALA A 116 0.86 -7.85 0.87
C ALA A 116 0.38 -8.92 1.87
N GLY A 117 -0.41 -8.49 2.86
CA GLY A 117 -0.88 -9.37 3.93
C GLY A 117 0.14 -9.59 5.07
N THR A 118 1.29 -8.92 5.04
CA THR A 118 2.25 -8.98 6.16
C THR A 118 1.65 -8.25 7.38
N GLU A 119 1.68 -8.90 8.54
CA GLU A 119 1.19 -8.31 9.79
C GLU A 119 2.01 -7.07 10.21
N ILE A 120 1.32 -6.08 10.78
CA ILE A 120 1.93 -4.84 11.27
C ILE A 120 1.74 -4.76 12.80
N PRO A 121 2.77 -4.47 13.60
CA PRO A 121 4.16 -4.25 13.17
C PRO A 121 4.79 -5.54 12.63
N CYS A 122 5.65 -5.41 11.63
CA CYS A 122 6.43 -6.55 11.15
C CYS A 122 7.82 -6.57 11.79
N ASN A 123 8.34 -7.78 11.97
CA ASN A 123 9.73 -7.95 12.35
C ASN A 123 10.64 -7.41 11.24
N THR A 124 11.86 -7.04 11.63
CA THR A 124 12.90 -6.60 10.72
C THR A 124 13.15 -7.64 9.62
N ILE A 125 13.09 -7.19 8.37
CA ILE A 125 13.39 -8.01 7.17
C ILE A 125 14.73 -7.54 6.63
N GLU A 126 15.67 -8.47 6.48
CA GLU A 126 16.96 -8.22 5.89
C GLU A 126 17.00 -8.72 4.45
N ILE A 127 17.54 -7.90 3.55
CA ILE A 127 17.76 -8.21 2.14
C ILE A 127 19.22 -7.97 1.85
N ASP A 128 19.94 -9.03 1.55
CA ASP A 128 21.40 -9.07 1.35
C ASP A 128 21.82 -9.57 -0.04
N ASP A 129 20.85 -9.89 -0.89
CA ASP A 129 21.07 -10.40 -2.24
C ASP A 129 21.15 -9.32 -3.34
N LEU A 130 21.28 -8.06 -2.94
CA LEU A 130 21.46 -6.92 -3.85
C LEU A 130 22.94 -6.60 -4.00
N VAL A 131 23.33 -6.24 -5.23
CA VAL A 131 24.69 -5.83 -5.53
C VAL A 131 24.71 -4.65 -6.51
N THR A 132 25.79 -3.90 -6.51
CA THR A 132 26.05 -2.85 -7.51
C THR A 132 26.18 -3.44 -8.91
N SER A 133 25.73 -2.72 -9.91
CA SER A 133 25.60 -3.22 -11.29
C SER A 133 26.79 -2.88 -12.21
N ARG A 134 27.65 -1.95 -11.80
CA ARG A 134 28.78 -1.46 -12.62
C ARG A 134 29.92 -0.97 -11.75
N ASP A 135 31.16 -0.98 -12.33
CA ASP A 135 32.32 -0.38 -11.69
C ASP A 135 32.23 1.15 -11.68
N GLY A 136 32.77 1.74 -10.63
CA GLY A 136 32.82 3.19 -10.48
C GLY A 136 31.46 3.84 -10.23
N GLN A 137 30.48 3.06 -9.78
CA GLN A 137 29.15 3.58 -9.50
C GLN A 137 29.19 4.54 -8.32
N LYS A 138 28.90 5.83 -8.58
CA LYS A 138 28.93 6.88 -7.56
C LYS A 138 27.68 6.85 -6.69
N ILE A 139 26.55 6.54 -7.28
CA ILE A 139 25.24 6.53 -6.63
C ILE A 139 24.54 5.20 -6.94
N VAL A 140 24.08 4.53 -5.89
CA VAL A 140 23.16 3.41 -6.00
C VAL A 140 21.75 3.95 -5.81
N GLU A 141 20.90 3.72 -6.77
CA GLU A 141 19.50 4.13 -6.73
C GLU A 141 18.59 2.91 -6.62
N LEU A 142 17.71 2.92 -5.64
CA LEU A 142 16.73 1.88 -5.39
C LEU A 142 15.34 2.52 -5.24
N PRO A 143 14.59 2.63 -6.34
CA PRO A 143 13.22 3.15 -6.27
C PRO A 143 12.32 2.21 -5.47
N ILE A 144 11.65 2.76 -4.47
CA ILE A 144 10.70 2.07 -3.61
C ILE A 144 9.29 2.35 -4.10
N CYS A 145 8.54 1.30 -4.37
CA CYS A 145 7.18 1.37 -4.91
C CYS A 145 6.20 0.60 -4.03
N VAL A 146 4.91 0.94 -4.11
CA VAL A 146 3.81 0.25 -3.43
C VAL A 146 2.81 -0.27 -4.45
N GLY A 147 2.42 -1.53 -4.31
CA GLY A 147 1.45 -2.20 -5.14
C GLY A 147 1.97 -2.58 -6.51
N ASN A 148 2.53 -1.62 -7.24
CA ASN A 148 3.10 -1.83 -8.57
C ASN A 148 4.24 -0.83 -8.86
N THR A 149 4.93 -0.99 -9.97
CA THR A 149 6.08 -0.17 -10.37
C THR A 149 5.74 1.27 -10.76
N THR A 150 4.46 1.59 -10.94
CA THR A 150 4.02 2.95 -11.30
C THR A 150 3.77 3.84 -10.08
N LYS A 151 3.56 3.23 -8.91
CA LYS A 151 3.34 3.94 -7.64
C LYS A 151 4.63 4.04 -6.85
N MET A 152 5.54 4.90 -7.28
CA MET A 152 6.78 5.14 -6.56
C MET A 152 6.54 6.00 -5.33
N LEU A 153 7.05 5.56 -4.17
CA LEU A 153 7.03 6.31 -2.92
C LEU A 153 8.19 7.31 -2.88
N PHE A 154 9.38 6.82 -3.15
CA PHE A 154 10.63 7.61 -3.17
C PHE A 154 11.74 6.82 -3.86
N ASN A 155 12.83 7.51 -4.17
CA ASN A 155 14.05 6.89 -4.70
C ASN A 155 15.14 6.92 -3.62
N LEU A 156 15.47 5.75 -3.08
CA LEU A 156 16.56 5.62 -2.12
C LEU A 156 17.90 5.75 -2.86
N LYS A 157 18.76 6.66 -2.38
CA LYS A 157 20.08 6.93 -2.97
C LYS A 157 21.18 6.67 -1.96
N ILE A 158 22.15 5.82 -2.29
CA ILE A 158 23.35 5.59 -1.51
C ILE A 158 24.51 6.17 -2.28
N GLU A 159 25.09 7.26 -1.79
CA GLU A 159 26.22 7.93 -2.42
C GLU A 159 27.54 7.37 -1.92
N SER A 160 28.43 7.03 -2.82
CA SER A 160 29.76 6.54 -2.46
C SER A 160 30.64 7.65 -1.91
N SER A 161 31.19 7.43 -0.72
CA SER A 161 32.25 8.29 -0.16
C SER A 161 33.63 8.07 -0.78
N MET A 162 33.76 7.01 -1.60
CA MET A 162 35.04 6.65 -2.24
C MET A 162 35.29 7.46 -3.52
N PRO A 163 36.53 7.93 -3.76
CA PRO A 163 36.87 8.68 -4.99
C PRO A 163 36.51 7.95 -6.28
N ASN A 164 36.67 6.63 -6.31
CA ASN A 164 36.45 5.81 -7.50
C ASN A 164 35.02 5.23 -7.57
N GLY A 165 34.13 5.54 -6.60
CA GLY A 165 32.80 4.92 -6.53
C GLY A 165 32.84 3.47 -6.02
N PHE A 166 31.70 2.81 -6.07
CA PHE A 166 31.55 1.39 -5.72
C PHE A 166 32.05 0.51 -6.88
N SER A 167 32.70 -0.60 -6.56
CA SER A 167 33.04 -1.63 -7.57
C SER A 167 31.80 -2.44 -7.95
N ILE A 168 31.83 -3.07 -9.11
CA ILE A 168 30.79 -4.03 -9.52
C ILE A 168 30.67 -5.18 -8.50
N ASN A 169 29.46 -5.69 -8.31
CA ASN A 169 29.14 -6.76 -7.35
C ASN A 169 29.41 -6.39 -5.88
N THR A 170 29.52 -5.10 -5.55
CA THR A 170 29.57 -4.69 -4.14
C THR A 170 28.23 -4.96 -3.47
N PRO A 171 28.20 -5.68 -2.33
CA PRO A 171 26.96 -5.99 -1.61
C PRO A 171 26.23 -4.73 -1.12
N ILE A 172 24.91 -4.75 -1.26
CA ILE A 172 24.00 -3.75 -0.72
C ILE A 172 23.07 -4.47 0.24
N GLN A 173 23.08 -4.04 1.49
CA GLN A 173 22.18 -4.57 2.52
C GLN A 173 21.04 -3.60 2.76
N LEU A 174 19.80 -4.09 2.76
CA LEU A 174 18.62 -3.36 3.18
C LEU A 174 18.03 -4.01 4.43
N ILE A 175 17.68 -3.18 5.38
CA ILE A 175 16.95 -3.55 6.58
C ILE A 175 15.64 -2.78 6.56
N ILE A 176 14.52 -3.51 6.63
CA ILE A 176 13.18 -2.97 6.44
C ILE A 176 12.31 -3.38 7.61
N GLU A 177 11.54 -2.45 8.13
CA GLU A 177 10.49 -2.73 9.09
C GLU A 177 9.27 -1.83 8.86
N VAL A 178 8.11 -2.27 9.33
CA VAL A 178 6.93 -1.41 9.46
C VAL A 178 6.54 -1.41 10.93
N ASN A 179 6.61 -0.24 11.54
CA ASN A 179 6.33 -0.09 12.97
C ASN A 179 4.82 -0.10 13.29
N ALA A 180 4.46 -0.05 14.57
CA ALA A 180 3.08 -0.03 15.05
C ALA A 180 2.25 1.16 14.52
N ASP A 181 2.89 2.27 14.18
CA ASP A 181 2.28 3.46 13.59
C ASP A 181 2.11 3.33 12.06
N LYS A 182 2.38 2.13 11.51
CA LYS A 182 2.33 1.83 10.06
C LYS A 182 3.34 2.64 9.23
N MET A 183 4.41 3.10 9.86
CA MET A 183 5.49 3.80 9.18
C MET A 183 6.53 2.81 8.69
N LEU A 184 6.89 2.94 7.42
CA LEU A 184 7.98 2.19 6.79
C LEU A 184 9.30 2.81 7.17
N ILE A 185 10.20 2.00 7.70
CA ILE A 185 11.56 2.37 8.08
C ILE A 185 12.51 1.53 7.22
N ILE A 186 13.45 2.19 6.55
CA ILE A 186 14.44 1.53 5.69
C ILE A 186 15.82 2.04 6.07
N HIS A 187 16.72 1.10 6.33
CA HIS A 187 18.13 1.33 6.46
C HIS A 187 18.86 0.63 5.31
N ALA A 188 19.69 1.34 4.60
CA ALA A 188 20.46 0.80 3.50
C ALA A 188 21.95 1.02 3.73
N THR A 189 22.76 -0.01 3.47
CA THR A 189 24.21 0.08 3.58
C THR A 189 24.89 -0.48 2.34
N CYS A 190 25.98 0.17 1.93
CA CYS A 190 26.87 -0.31 0.87
C CYS A 190 28.30 0.09 1.25
N MET A 191 29.18 -0.89 1.48
CA MET A 191 30.58 -0.68 1.90
C MET A 191 30.77 0.34 3.03
N GLY A 192 29.96 0.24 4.08
CA GLY A 192 30.03 1.14 5.23
C GLY A 192 29.38 2.53 5.03
N THR A 193 28.95 2.85 3.81
CA THR A 193 28.10 4.02 3.58
C THR A 193 26.68 3.68 4.00
N ILE A 194 26.12 4.44 4.92
CA ILE A 194 24.80 4.23 5.48
C ILE A 194 23.87 5.30 4.93
N CYS A 195 22.71 4.90 4.42
CA CYS A 195 21.61 5.75 4.07
C CYS A 195 20.43 5.47 5.00
N HIS A 196 19.94 6.51 5.65
CA HIS A 196 18.72 6.48 6.44
C HIS A 196 17.61 7.19 5.67
N VAL A 197 16.44 6.60 5.70
CA VAL A 197 15.23 7.22 5.17
C VAL A 197 14.35 7.60 6.35
N GLU A 198 13.90 8.85 6.39
CA GLU A 198 12.90 9.28 7.38
C GLU A 198 11.67 8.39 7.31
N PRO A 199 11.10 8.00 8.46
CA PRO A 199 9.91 7.16 8.48
C PRO A 199 8.78 7.76 7.67
N LEU A 200 8.19 6.97 6.77
CA LEU A 200 7.09 7.42 5.91
C LEU A 200 5.94 6.42 5.90
N SER A 201 4.74 6.92 5.64
CA SER A 201 3.54 6.10 5.54
C SER A 201 3.37 5.60 4.10
N PRO A 202 3.67 4.33 3.81
CA PRO A 202 3.59 3.79 2.45
C PRO A 202 2.14 3.61 1.98
N PHE A 203 1.18 3.63 2.91
CA PHE A 203 -0.24 3.39 2.65
C PHE A 203 -1.09 4.66 2.74
N ALA A 204 -0.47 5.83 2.96
CA ALA A 204 -1.17 7.10 2.84
C ALA A 204 -1.52 7.35 1.36
N ASN A 205 -2.75 7.79 1.11
CA ASN A 205 -3.27 8.11 -0.23
C ASN A 205 -2.64 9.39 -0.82
N LYS A 206 -1.34 9.56 -0.71
CA LYS A 206 -0.63 10.63 -1.39
C LYS A 206 -0.24 10.11 -2.77
N GLU A 207 -1.13 10.24 -3.74
CA GLU A 207 -0.73 10.09 -5.13
C GLU A 207 0.27 11.19 -5.47
N LEU A 208 1.43 10.79 -5.98
CA LEU A 208 2.39 11.73 -6.54
C LEU A 208 1.70 12.50 -7.68
N THR A 209 1.82 13.80 -7.67
CA THR A 209 1.33 14.63 -8.77
C THR A 209 2.04 14.24 -10.09
N THR A 210 1.43 14.58 -11.21
CA THR A 210 2.03 14.33 -12.54
C THR A 210 3.40 14.99 -12.66
N GLU A 211 3.61 16.13 -12.00
CA GLU A 211 4.88 16.87 -11.96
C GLU A 211 5.93 16.16 -11.12
N GLU A 212 5.57 15.64 -9.95
CA GLU A 212 6.45 14.84 -9.09
C GLU A 212 6.89 13.54 -9.78
N ARG A 213 5.95 12.87 -10.52
CA ARG A 213 6.27 11.68 -11.33
C ARG A 213 7.22 12.02 -12.49
N ALA A 214 7.04 13.17 -13.14
CA ALA A 214 7.92 13.62 -14.24
C ALA A 214 9.31 13.98 -13.71
N ALA A 215 9.42 14.66 -12.58
CA ALA A 215 10.69 14.99 -11.93
C ALA A 215 11.49 13.74 -11.57
N LEU A 216 10.85 12.74 -10.92
CA LEU A 216 11.46 11.46 -10.57
C LEU A 216 11.88 10.65 -11.81
N LYS A 217 11.17 10.80 -12.93
CA LYS A 217 11.53 10.15 -14.19
C LYS A 217 12.71 10.82 -14.90
N ALA A 218 12.81 12.16 -14.80
CA ALA A 218 13.93 12.93 -15.34
C ALA A 218 15.24 12.70 -14.58
N GLU A 219 15.18 12.44 -13.26
CA GLU A 219 16.34 12.08 -12.45
C GLU A 219 16.92 10.70 -12.80
N ARG A 220 16.19 9.84 -13.53
CA ARG A 220 16.59 8.48 -13.91
C ARG A 220 17.32 8.41 -15.26
N GLN A 221 17.38 9.48 -16.03
CA GLN A 221 18.08 9.56 -17.31
C GLN A 221 19.49 10.16 -17.12
#